data_0cbcb77fe0ee856d642310f1b56a6d96
#
_entry.id   0cbcb77fe0ee856d642310f1b56a6d96
#
_cell.length_a   1.000
_cell.length_b   1.000
_cell.length_c   1.000
_cell.angle_alpha   90.00
_cell.angle_beta   90.00
_cell.angle_gamma   90.00
#
_symmetry.space_group_name_H-M   'P 1'
#
loop_
_entity.id
_entity.type
_entity.pdbx_description
1 polymer ?
#
loop_
_entity_poly.entity_id
_entity_poly.type
_entity_poly.pdbx_seq_one_letter_code
_entity_poly.pdbx_strand_id
1 'polypeptide(L)'
;MITLTEINKVYRTDTIETQALENINLTVAKGEFLSIMGPSGCGKSTLLNIMGLLDNPTSGTIEIAGKKLVGLSDVQMAAFRNRNLGFVFQSFHLINSLNVLDNVMLPLLYRKMSGSERRRLACEVLERVGLTHRMTHQPTQLSGGQCQRVAIARAIVGNPEIILADEPTGNLDSKMGREVMDILHRLNKEDGRTIVMVTHNEEQARQTSRIVRIFDGRQVE
;
A
#
# COMPACT_ATOMS: atom_id res chain seq x y z
N MET A 1 -0.35 -8.52 -13.16
CA MET A 1 0.10 -7.17 -12.72
C MET A 1 1.31 -7.24 -11.81
N ILE A 2 1.31 -8.11 -10.82
CA ILE A 2 2.47 -8.45 -9.98
C ILE A 2 2.70 -9.95 -10.11
N THR A 3 3.96 -10.37 -10.27
CA THR A 3 4.34 -11.80 -10.27
C THR A 3 5.53 -11.97 -9.35
N LEU A 4 5.39 -12.84 -8.37
CA LEU A 4 6.40 -13.28 -7.44
C LEU A 4 6.72 -14.75 -7.74
N THR A 5 7.99 -15.06 -7.92
CA THR A 5 8.44 -16.43 -8.22
C THR A 5 9.52 -16.84 -7.23
N GLU A 6 9.26 -17.91 -6.48
CA GLU A 6 10.16 -18.52 -5.51
C GLU A 6 10.74 -17.52 -4.50
N ILE A 7 9.92 -16.57 -4.04
CA ILE A 7 10.37 -15.53 -3.10
C ILE A 7 10.68 -16.13 -1.75
N ASN A 8 11.92 -15.93 -1.33
CA ASN A 8 12.41 -16.25 0.01
C ASN A 8 12.89 -14.97 0.69
N LYS A 9 12.66 -14.85 2.00
CA LYS A 9 13.18 -13.76 2.81
C LYS A 9 13.69 -14.27 4.13
N VAL A 10 14.97 -14.05 4.38
CA VAL A 10 15.64 -14.38 5.63
C VAL A 10 16.25 -13.11 6.20
N TYR A 11 15.92 -12.80 7.45
CA TYR A 11 16.57 -11.75 8.23
C TYR A 11 17.69 -12.38 9.05
N ARG A 12 18.87 -11.78 8.99
CA ARG A 12 20.06 -12.23 9.73
C ARG A 12 20.53 -11.14 10.66
N THR A 13 20.72 -11.49 11.91
CA THR A 13 21.49 -10.74 12.88
C THR A 13 22.76 -11.54 13.21
N ASP A 14 23.65 -11.00 14.03
CA ASP A 14 24.90 -11.68 14.39
C ASP A 14 24.70 -13.06 15.05
N THR A 15 23.52 -13.29 15.64
CA THR A 15 23.25 -14.50 16.45
C THR A 15 21.99 -15.27 16.02
N ILE A 16 21.11 -14.67 15.24
CA ILE A 16 19.80 -15.26 14.89
C ILE A 16 19.55 -15.13 13.39
N GLU A 17 19.06 -16.21 12.82
CA GLU A 17 18.52 -16.25 11.47
C GLU A 17 17.01 -16.52 11.55
N THR A 18 16.19 -15.64 10.98
CA THR A 18 14.74 -15.76 10.97
C THR A 18 14.25 -15.81 9.54
N GLN A 19 13.66 -16.94 9.15
CA GLN A 19 13.00 -17.07 7.85
C GLN A 19 11.60 -16.44 7.95
N ALA A 20 11.43 -15.33 7.23
CA ALA A 20 10.17 -14.59 7.21
C ALA A 20 9.25 -15.02 6.07
N LEU A 21 9.84 -15.45 4.93
CA LEU A 21 9.10 -15.98 3.77
C LEU A 21 9.86 -17.15 3.17
N GLU A 22 9.11 -18.17 2.76
CA GLU A 22 9.67 -19.40 2.15
C GLU A 22 8.86 -19.76 0.91
N ASN A 23 9.56 -19.75 -0.23
CA ASN A 23 9.08 -20.20 -1.54
C ASN A 23 7.69 -19.65 -1.92
N ILE A 24 7.48 -18.34 -1.75
CA ILE A 24 6.21 -17.70 -2.12
C ILE A 24 6.13 -17.55 -3.64
N ASN A 25 5.06 -18.11 -4.21
CA ASN A 25 4.71 -17.99 -5.61
C ASN A 25 3.32 -17.36 -5.72
N LEU A 26 3.24 -16.09 -6.16
CA LEU A 26 2.00 -15.35 -6.18
C LEU A 26 1.89 -14.48 -7.42
N THR A 27 0.75 -14.57 -8.10
CA THR A 27 0.41 -13.68 -9.20
C THR A 27 -0.83 -12.86 -8.84
N VAL A 28 -0.76 -11.56 -9.07
CA VAL A 28 -1.89 -10.62 -8.92
C VAL A 28 -2.24 -10.08 -10.29
N ALA A 29 -3.48 -10.25 -10.73
CA ALA A 29 -3.97 -9.77 -12.01
C ALA A 29 -4.17 -8.24 -12.01
N LYS A 30 -4.22 -7.63 -13.18
CA LYS A 30 -4.56 -6.20 -13.30
C LYS A 30 -6.02 -5.99 -12.90
N GLY A 31 -6.28 -4.98 -12.07
CA GLY A 31 -7.61 -4.69 -11.54
C GLY A 31 -8.12 -5.67 -10.48
N GLU A 32 -7.28 -6.62 -10.03
CA GLU A 32 -7.63 -7.52 -8.93
C GLU A 32 -7.58 -6.79 -7.60
N PHE A 33 -8.54 -7.10 -6.71
CA PHE A 33 -8.47 -6.75 -5.29
C PHE A 33 -8.15 -8.01 -4.49
N LEU A 34 -6.90 -8.19 -4.14
CA LEU A 34 -6.38 -9.34 -3.40
C LEU A 34 -6.27 -9.02 -1.91
N SER A 35 -6.73 -9.95 -1.05
CA SER A 35 -6.40 -9.94 0.38
C SER A 35 -5.37 -11.00 0.72
N ILE A 36 -4.37 -10.62 1.53
CA ILE A 36 -3.39 -11.51 2.14
C ILE A 36 -3.74 -11.63 3.63
N MET A 37 -4.03 -12.84 4.08
CA MET A 37 -4.42 -13.14 5.45
C MET A 37 -3.44 -14.09 6.14
N GLY A 38 -3.50 -14.10 7.46
CA GLY A 38 -2.74 -15.01 8.31
C GLY A 38 -2.52 -14.44 9.72
N PRO A 39 -2.01 -15.25 10.67
CA PRO A 39 -1.74 -14.79 12.03
C PRO A 39 -0.70 -13.69 12.11
N SER A 40 -0.62 -13.01 13.24
CA SER A 40 0.43 -12.00 13.46
C SER A 40 1.82 -12.64 13.36
N GLY A 41 2.76 -11.95 12.74
CA GLY A 41 4.15 -12.44 12.60
C GLY A 41 4.38 -13.46 11.48
N CYS A 42 3.36 -13.91 10.73
CA CYS A 42 3.54 -14.94 9.69
C CYS A 42 4.16 -14.44 8.36
N GLY A 43 4.64 -13.20 8.26
CA GLY A 43 5.34 -12.68 7.07
C GLY A 43 4.51 -11.79 6.14
N LYS A 44 3.23 -11.48 6.43
CA LYS A 44 2.35 -10.67 5.54
C LYS A 44 2.89 -9.29 5.19
N SER A 45 3.28 -8.50 6.20
CA SER A 45 3.85 -7.17 5.98
C SER A 45 5.22 -7.25 5.29
N THR A 46 6.02 -8.30 5.57
CA THR A 46 7.26 -8.57 4.83
C THR A 46 6.97 -8.80 3.35
N LEU A 47 5.97 -9.63 3.03
CA LEU A 47 5.56 -9.88 1.65
C LEU A 47 5.07 -8.58 0.97
N LEU A 48 4.26 -7.79 1.66
CA LEU A 48 3.78 -6.50 1.15
C LEU A 48 4.94 -5.51 0.91
N ASN A 49 5.92 -5.46 1.83
CA ASN A 49 7.11 -4.62 1.67
C ASN A 49 7.97 -5.04 0.47
N ILE A 50 8.10 -6.34 0.21
CA ILE A 50 8.79 -6.86 -0.97
C ILE A 50 8.03 -6.48 -2.25
N MET A 51 6.69 -6.66 -2.30
CA MET A 51 5.86 -6.19 -3.41
C MET A 51 5.96 -4.67 -3.60
N GLY A 52 6.12 -3.96 -2.50
CA GLY A 52 6.27 -2.50 -2.47
C GLY A 52 7.67 -2.00 -2.83
N LEU A 53 8.64 -2.89 -3.05
CA LEU A 53 10.05 -2.54 -3.26
C LEU A 53 10.62 -1.70 -2.10
N LEU A 54 10.08 -1.89 -0.89
CA LEU A 54 10.59 -1.28 0.35
C LEU A 54 11.64 -2.20 1.00
N ASP A 55 11.61 -3.49 0.65
CA ASP A 55 12.60 -4.49 1.04
C ASP A 55 12.89 -5.40 -0.16
N ASN A 56 14.08 -6.03 -0.14
CA ASN A 56 14.50 -6.97 -1.18
C ASN A 56 14.31 -8.42 -0.70
N PRO A 57 13.87 -9.33 -1.56
CA PRO A 57 13.92 -10.75 -1.23
C PRO A 57 15.36 -11.23 -1.09
N THR A 58 15.59 -12.28 -0.30
CA THR A 58 16.89 -12.95 -0.20
C THR A 58 17.17 -13.76 -1.48
N SER A 59 16.11 -14.35 -2.06
CA SER A 59 16.15 -15.03 -3.38
C SER A 59 14.76 -15.00 -4.02
N GLY A 60 14.69 -15.39 -5.28
CA GLY A 60 13.47 -15.31 -6.10
C GLY A 60 13.44 -14.07 -6.98
N THR A 61 12.36 -13.90 -7.71
CA THR A 61 12.19 -12.78 -8.66
C THR A 61 10.86 -12.09 -8.52
N ILE A 62 10.89 -10.77 -8.76
CA ILE A 62 9.71 -9.91 -8.76
C ILE A 62 9.56 -9.28 -10.13
N GLU A 63 8.35 -9.36 -10.66
CA GLU A 63 7.94 -8.64 -11.86
C GLU A 63 6.69 -7.79 -11.53
N ILE A 64 6.72 -6.50 -11.88
CA ILE A 64 5.58 -5.59 -11.70
C ILE A 64 5.35 -4.84 -13.01
N ALA A 65 4.09 -4.81 -13.47
CA ALA A 65 3.69 -4.16 -14.71
C ALA A 65 4.51 -4.61 -15.92
N GLY A 66 4.85 -5.91 -16.01
CA GLY A 66 5.65 -6.50 -17.08
C GLY A 66 7.15 -6.17 -17.01
N LYS A 67 7.63 -5.57 -15.93
CA LYS A 67 9.05 -5.27 -15.72
C LYS A 67 9.64 -6.16 -14.64
N LYS A 68 10.70 -6.89 -14.98
CA LYS A 68 11.56 -7.55 -13.99
C LYS A 68 12.35 -6.50 -13.23
N LEU A 69 12.30 -6.56 -11.91
CA LEU A 69 12.88 -5.53 -11.02
C LEU A 69 14.21 -5.97 -10.40
N VAL A 70 14.82 -6.99 -10.98
CA VAL A 70 16.13 -7.49 -10.57
C VAL A 70 17.23 -6.58 -11.13
N GLY A 71 18.21 -6.22 -10.30
CA GLY A 71 19.40 -5.45 -10.73
C GLY A 71 19.17 -3.95 -10.93
N LEU A 72 18.02 -3.41 -10.53
CA LEU A 72 17.78 -1.98 -10.52
C LEU A 72 18.51 -1.29 -9.35
N SER A 73 19.06 -0.10 -9.60
CA SER A 73 19.60 0.73 -8.53
C SER A 73 18.48 1.27 -7.61
N ASP A 74 18.83 1.68 -6.38
CA ASP A 74 17.88 2.27 -5.42
C ASP A 74 17.12 3.47 -6.00
N VAL A 75 17.81 4.30 -6.78
CA VAL A 75 17.22 5.46 -7.47
C VAL A 75 16.16 5.01 -8.49
N GLN A 76 16.47 3.96 -9.27
CA GLN A 76 15.53 3.41 -10.24
C GLN A 76 14.32 2.76 -9.55
N MET A 77 14.54 2.02 -8.46
CA MET A 77 13.47 1.44 -7.64
C MET A 77 12.59 2.52 -7.01
N ALA A 78 13.20 3.58 -6.45
CA ALA A 78 12.45 4.70 -5.89
C ALA A 78 11.59 5.43 -6.94
N ALA A 79 12.14 5.64 -8.13
CA ALA A 79 11.42 6.24 -9.24
C ALA A 79 10.26 5.34 -9.73
N PHE A 80 10.48 4.02 -9.78
CA PHE A 80 9.45 3.05 -10.13
C PHE A 80 8.32 3.03 -9.08
N ARG A 81 8.66 2.96 -7.77
CA ARG A 81 7.69 3.05 -6.67
C ARG A 81 6.82 4.29 -6.81
N ASN A 82 7.45 5.45 -6.91
CA ASN A 82 6.76 6.74 -6.98
C ASN A 82 5.75 6.82 -8.14
N ARG A 83 6.02 6.15 -9.26
CA ARG A 83 5.14 6.19 -10.44
C ARG A 83 4.01 5.18 -10.41
N ASN A 84 4.29 3.97 -9.88
CA ASN A 84 3.42 2.80 -10.07
C ASN A 84 2.71 2.34 -8.81
N LEU A 85 3.24 2.68 -7.61
CA LEU A 85 2.77 2.15 -6.34
C LEU A 85 2.25 3.26 -5.43
N GLY A 86 1.09 3.02 -4.81
CA GLY A 86 0.56 3.80 -3.70
C GLY A 86 0.56 2.96 -2.43
N PHE A 87 0.87 3.57 -1.28
CA PHE A 87 0.94 2.88 0.00
C PHE A 87 -0.06 3.45 1.00
N VAL A 88 -0.80 2.55 1.64
CA VAL A 88 -1.72 2.85 2.75
C VAL A 88 -1.30 1.99 3.94
N PHE A 89 -0.95 2.61 5.06
CA PHE A 89 -0.46 1.93 6.27
C PHE A 89 -1.46 2.03 7.41
N GLN A 90 -1.42 1.08 8.33
CA GLN A 90 -2.22 1.06 9.54
C GLN A 90 -2.03 2.31 10.41
N SER A 91 -0.79 2.77 10.55
CA SER A 91 -0.42 3.95 11.39
C SER A 91 -0.43 5.27 10.63
N PHE A 92 -1.10 5.36 9.47
CA PHE A 92 -1.26 6.52 8.60
C PHE A 92 0.05 7.11 8.08
N HIS A 93 1.11 7.16 8.86
CA HIS A 93 2.43 7.76 8.57
C HIS A 93 2.32 9.18 7.98
N LEU A 94 1.47 10.01 8.58
CA LEU A 94 1.37 11.42 8.24
C LEU A 94 2.47 12.21 8.98
N ILE A 95 2.98 13.24 8.32
CA ILE A 95 3.95 14.16 8.92
C ILE A 95 3.16 15.22 9.70
N ASN A 96 3.26 15.20 11.03
CA ASN A 96 2.47 16.06 11.92
C ASN A 96 2.76 17.56 11.78
N SER A 97 3.96 17.94 11.32
CA SER A 97 4.35 19.32 11.07
C SER A 97 3.82 19.88 9.74
N LEU A 98 3.26 19.03 8.89
CA LEU A 98 2.65 19.40 7.62
C LEU A 98 1.13 19.38 7.73
N ASN A 99 0.46 20.28 7.03
CA ASN A 99 -1.00 20.22 6.89
C ASN A 99 -1.43 19.06 5.97
N VAL A 100 -2.74 18.83 5.88
CA VAL A 100 -3.35 17.76 5.06
C VAL A 100 -2.94 17.87 3.60
N LEU A 101 -3.03 19.07 3.01
CA LEU A 101 -2.70 19.30 1.61
C LEU A 101 -1.22 18.99 1.32
N ASP A 102 -0.32 19.45 2.19
CA ASP A 102 1.11 19.23 2.05
C ASP A 102 1.49 17.75 2.21
N ASN A 103 0.85 17.02 3.16
CA ASN A 103 1.01 15.58 3.28
C ASN A 103 0.63 14.85 1.99
N VAL A 104 -0.47 15.24 1.35
CA VAL A 104 -0.91 14.63 0.10
C VAL A 104 0.01 14.97 -1.06
N MET A 105 0.59 16.18 -1.11
CA MET A 105 1.52 16.59 -2.15
C MET A 105 2.89 15.90 -2.10
N LEU A 106 3.29 15.28 -0.97
CA LEU A 106 4.64 14.73 -0.77
C LEU A 106 5.13 13.83 -1.93
N PRO A 107 4.37 12.85 -2.44
CA PRO A 107 4.85 12.00 -3.53
C PRO A 107 5.12 12.77 -4.83
N LEU A 108 4.44 13.89 -5.03
CA LEU A 108 4.56 14.70 -6.22
C LEU A 108 5.82 15.60 -6.21
N LEU A 109 6.46 15.78 -5.05
CA LEU A 109 7.71 16.54 -4.94
C LEU A 109 8.86 15.91 -5.74
N TYR A 110 8.81 14.59 -5.90
CA TYR A 110 9.81 13.81 -6.66
C TYR A 110 9.51 13.75 -8.16
N ARG A 111 8.48 14.47 -8.63
CA ARG A 111 8.08 14.52 -10.04
C ARG A 111 8.38 15.89 -10.65
N LYS A 112 8.70 15.89 -11.94
CA LYS A 112 8.92 17.15 -12.70
C LYS A 112 7.57 17.79 -13.01
N MET A 113 7.02 18.57 -12.07
CA MET A 113 5.77 19.32 -12.24
C MET A 113 5.80 20.61 -11.41
N SER A 114 4.99 21.60 -11.81
CA SER A 114 4.89 22.89 -11.13
C SER A 114 4.20 22.76 -9.76
N GLY A 115 4.44 23.72 -8.86
CA GLY A 115 3.76 23.78 -7.57
C GLY A 115 2.23 23.92 -7.70
N SER A 116 1.77 24.68 -8.69
CA SER A 116 0.34 24.84 -8.98
C SER A 116 -0.32 23.54 -9.42
N GLU A 117 0.36 22.76 -10.25
CA GLU A 117 -0.14 21.44 -10.70
C GLU A 117 -0.17 20.44 -9.56
N ARG A 118 0.87 20.36 -8.72
CA ARG A 118 0.87 19.52 -7.51
C ARG A 118 -0.32 19.83 -6.61
N ARG A 119 -0.55 21.14 -6.37
CA ARG A 119 -1.66 21.60 -5.55
C ARG A 119 -3.01 21.22 -6.16
N ARG A 120 -3.21 21.41 -7.47
CA ARG A 120 -4.44 21.03 -8.18
C ARG A 120 -4.74 19.54 -8.00
N LEU A 121 -3.78 18.67 -8.29
CA LEU A 121 -3.93 17.22 -8.14
C LEU A 121 -4.23 16.80 -6.69
N ALA A 122 -3.57 17.43 -5.72
CA ALA A 122 -3.83 17.15 -4.31
C ALA A 122 -5.24 17.58 -3.88
N CYS A 123 -5.73 18.73 -4.36
CA CYS A 123 -7.10 19.17 -4.11
C CYS A 123 -8.13 18.20 -4.70
N GLU A 124 -7.93 17.74 -5.93
CA GLU A 124 -8.82 16.79 -6.61
C GLU A 124 -8.95 15.46 -5.82
N VAL A 125 -7.84 14.90 -5.36
CA VAL A 125 -7.90 13.65 -4.58
C VAL A 125 -8.47 13.86 -3.18
N LEU A 126 -8.24 15.03 -2.56
CA LEU A 126 -8.85 15.38 -1.26
C LEU A 126 -10.38 15.55 -1.36
N GLU A 127 -10.87 16.09 -2.47
CA GLU A 127 -12.30 16.15 -2.78
C GLU A 127 -12.87 14.73 -2.90
N ARG A 128 -12.22 13.83 -3.62
CA ARG A 128 -12.65 12.43 -3.80
C ARG A 128 -12.77 11.66 -2.48
N VAL A 129 -11.96 11.98 -1.48
CA VAL A 129 -12.03 11.37 -0.14
C VAL A 129 -12.85 12.20 0.87
N GLY A 130 -13.50 13.29 0.42
CA GLY A 130 -14.39 14.12 1.24
C GLY A 130 -13.67 14.98 2.28
N LEU A 131 -12.44 15.44 2.00
CA LEU A 131 -11.62 16.21 2.94
C LEU A 131 -11.28 17.64 2.46
N THR A 132 -12.01 18.19 1.49
CA THR A 132 -11.81 19.54 0.97
C THR A 132 -11.76 20.59 2.08
N HIS A 133 -12.67 20.48 3.06
CA HIS A 133 -12.79 21.41 4.19
C HIS A 133 -11.71 21.23 5.26
N ARG A 134 -10.80 20.27 5.12
CA ARG A 134 -9.71 19.96 6.07
C ARG A 134 -8.31 20.19 5.51
N MET A 135 -8.16 20.76 4.31
CA MET A 135 -6.88 20.89 3.61
C MET A 135 -5.79 21.62 4.42
N THR A 136 -6.18 22.60 5.22
CA THR A 136 -5.26 23.42 6.04
C THR A 136 -5.05 22.88 7.46
N HIS A 137 -5.77 21.83 7.86
CA HIS A 137 -5.64 21.23 9.20
C HIS A 137 -4.35 20.40 9.28
N GLN A 138 -3.82 20.28 10.49
CA GLN A 138 -2.73 19.33 10.79
C GLN A 138 -3.29 17.95 11.14
N PRO A 139 -2.53 16.85 10.97
CA PRO A 139 -2.98 15.51 11.34
C PRO A 139 -3.49 15.37 12.76
N THR A 140 -2.90 16.09 13.72
CA THR A 140 -3.31 16.11 15.13
C THR A 140 -4.70 16.71 15.39
N GLN A 141 -5.27 17.37 14.40
CA GLN A 141 -6.62 17.98 14.46
C GLN A 141 -7.68 17.11 13.77
N LEU A 142 -7.32 15.90 13.35
CA LEU A 142 -8.17 14.97 12.59
C LEU A 142 -8.53 13.73 13.42
N SER A 143 -9.69 13.15 13.13
CA SER A 143 -10.02 11.81 13.61
C SER A 143 -9.15 10.75 12.91
N GLY A 144 -9.04 9.53 13.49
CA GLY A 144 -8.32 8.43 12.88
C GLY A 144 -8.81 8.10 11.47
N GLY A 145 -10.13 8.08 11.24
CA GLY A 145 -10.70 7.86 9.91
C GLY A 145 -10.39 8.99 8.92
N GLN A 146 -10.30 10.24 9.38
CA GLN A 146 -9.84 11.36 8.55
C GLN A 146 -8.37 11.23 8.22
N CYS A 147 -7.51 10.87 9.17
CA CYS A 147 -6.09 10.60 8.93
C CYS A 147 -5.90 9.49 7.89
N GLN A 148 -6.69 8.41 7.98
CA GLN A 148 -6.61 7.33 7.01
C GLN A 148 -7.05 7.77 5.61
N ARG A 149 -8.09 8.59 5.50
CA ARG A 149 -8.51 9.17 4.22
C ARG A 149 -7.44 10.10 3.63
N VAL A 150 -6.71 10.85 4.45
CA VAL A 150 -5.52 11.61 3.99
C VAL A 150 -4.41 10.67 3.51
N ALA A 151 -4.14 9.57 4.21
CA ALA A 151 -3.14 8.58 3.78
C ALA A 151 -3.53 7.93 2.44
N ILE A 152 -4.82 7.62 2.23
CA ILE A 152 -5.33 7.13 0.94
C ILE A 152 -5.17 8.20 -0.14
N ALA A 153 -5.56 9.45 0.12
CA ALA A 153 -5.39 10.55 -0.84
C ALA A 153 -3.91 10.70 -1.25
N ARG A 154 -2.98 10.65 -0.28
CA ARG A 154 -1.53 10.65 -0.54
C ARG A 154 -1.11 9.45 -1.40
N ALA A 155 -1.66 8.27 -1.15
CA ALA A 155 -1.33 7.07 -1.92
C ALA A 155 -1.75 7.19 -3.39
N ILE A 156 -2.90 7.83 -3.68
CA ILE A 156 -3.47 7.89 -5.03
C ILE A 156 -3.16 9.16 -5.82
N VAL A 157 -2.61 10.20 -5.19
CA VAL A 157 -2.34 11.51 -5.83
C VAL A 157 -1.41 11.40 -7.03
N GLY A 158 -0.50 10.43 -7.00
CA GLY A 158 0.41 10.11 -8.10
C GLY A 158 -0.23 9.28 -9.23
N ASN A 159 -1.50 8.97 -9.14
CA ASN A 159 -2.22 8.11 -10.08
C ASN A 159 -1.56 6.72 -10.29
N PRO A 160 -1.19 5.98 -9.20
CA PRO A 160 -0.55 4.68 -9.33
C PRO A 160 -1.52 3.62 -9.88
N GLU A 161 -0.99 2.60 -10.56
CA GLU A 161 -1.80 1.45 -11.02
C GLU A 161 -2.05 0.43 -9.90
N ILE A 162 -1.19 0.42 -8.88
CA ILE A 162 -1.21 -0.56 -7.77
C ILE A 162 -1.29 0.18 -6.43
N ILE A 163 -2.16 -0.28 -5.55
CA ILE A 163 -2.26 0.19 -4.16
C ILE A 163 -1.92 -0.98 -3.24
N LEU A 164 -0.96 -0.77 -2.35
CA LEU A 164 -0.57 -1.71 -1.31
C LEU A 164 -1.07 -1.18 0.03
N ALA A 165 -1.93 -1.95 0.70
CA ALA A 165 -2.58 -1.54 1.94
C ALA A 165 -2.22 -2.53 3.07
N ASP A 166 -1.49 -2.05 4.07
CA ASP A 166 -1.14 -2.83 5.26
C ASP A 166 -2.11 -2.49 6.39
N GLU A 167 -3.02 -3.40 6.71
CA GLU A 167 -4.04 -3.26 7.75
C GLU A 167 -4.78 -1.91 7.73
N PRO A 168 -5.38 -1.49 6.59
CA PRO A 168 -5.83 -0.11 6.38
C PRO A 168 -6.93 0.35 7.34
N THR A 169 -7.53 -0.56 8.08
CA THR A 169 -8.62 -0.30 9.04
C THR A 169 -8.26 -0.69 10.47
N GLY A 170 -7.06 -1.21 10.71
CA GLY A 170 -6.67 -1.82 11.98
C GLY A 170 -6.72 -0.88 13.20
N ASN A 171 -6.60 0.44 12.99
CA ASN A 171 -6.67 1.46 14.04
C ASN A 171 -7.99 2.25 14.04
N LEU A 172 -9.04 1.72 13.38
CA LEU A 172 -10.32 2.42 13.20
C LEU A 172 -11.47 1.66 13.85
N ASP A 173 -12.48 2.40 14.28
CA ASP A 173 -13.76 1.80 14.63
C ASP A 173 -14.48 1.21 13.41
N SER A 174 -15.50 0.39 13.66
CA SER A 174 -16.22 -0.33 12.62
C SER A 174 -16.89 0.58 11.57
N LYS A 175 -17.32 1.78 11.95
CA LYS A 175 -17.93 2.73 11.02
C LYS A 175 -16.89 3.34 10.10
N MET A 176 -15.81 3.87 10.68
CA MET A 176 -14.70 4.45 9.92
C MET A 176 -14.00 3.39 9.06
N GLY A 177 -13.88 2.16 9.56
CA GLY A 177 -13.35 1.03 8.80
C GLY A 177 -14.16 0.74 7.53
N ARG A 178 -15.51 0.75 7.62
CA ARG A 178 -16.38 0.60 6.44
C ARG A 178 -16.18 1.73 5.43
N GLU A 179 -16.12 2.99 5.88
CA GLU A 179 -15.88 4.14 5.00
C GLU A 179 -14.55 4.00 4.23
N VAL A 180 -13.50 3.51 4.89
CA VAL A 180 -12.19 3.24 4.26
C VAL A 180 -12.30 2.11 3.24
N MET A 181 -12.96 1.00 3.57
CA MET A 181 -13.19 -0.11 2.63
C MET A 181 -14.01 0.34 1.41
N ASP A 182 -15.03 1.17 1.60
CA ASP A 182 -15.83 1.74 0.49
C ASP A 182 -14.97 2.58 -0.47
N ILE A 183 -14.00 3.34 0.06
CA ILE A 183 -13.04 4.09 -0.78
C ILE A 183 -12.16 3.13 -1.57
N LEU A 184 -11.60 2.09 -0.94
CA LEU A 184 -10.77 1.10 -1.61
C LEU A 184 -11.56 0.34 -2.70
N HIS A 185 -12.82 -0.02 -2.43
CA HIS A 185 -13.69 -0.65 -3.42
C HIS A 185 -13.98 0.25 -4.62
N ARG A 186 -14.22 1.54 -4.40
CA ARG A 186 -14.38 2.50 -5.51
C ARG A 186 -13.12 2.62 -6.35
N LEU A 187 -11.94 2.73 -5.72
CA LEU A 187 -10.66 2.78 -6.42
C LEU A 187 -10.40 1.51 -7.25
N ASN A 188 -10.85 0.35 -6.77
CA ASN A 188 -10.74 -0.89 -7.53
C ASN A 188 -11.76 -0.97 -8.67
N LYS A 189 -13.06 -0.78 -8.38
CA LYS A 189 -14.16 -1.04 -9.33
C LYS A 189 -14.33 0.08 -10.36
N GLU A 190 -14.20 1.34 -9.94
CA GLU A 190 -14.45 2.49 -10.82
C GLU A 190 -13.15 2.96 -11.52
N ASP A 191 -12.03 2.98 -10.81
CA ASP A 191 -10.74 3.41 -11.37
C ASP A 191 -9.90 2.25 -11.94
N GLY A 192 -10.33 1.00 -11.76
CA GLY A 192 -9.61 -0.19 -12.25
C GLY A 192 -8.28 -0.45 -11.56
N ARG A 193 -8.08 0.07 -10.32
CA ARG A 193 -6.81 -0.10 -9.59
C ARG A 193 -6.64 -1.54 -9.13
N THR A 194 -5.41 -2.04 -9.23
CA THR A 194 -5.02 -3.28 -8.57
C THR A 194 -4.75 -2.99 -7.10
N ILE A 195 -5.38 -3.73 -6.19
CA ILE A 195 -5.20 -3.53 -4.75
C ILE A 195 -4.71 -4.83 -4.11
N VAL A 196 -3.65 -4.75 -3.33
CA VAL A 196 -3.21 -5.83 -2.43
C VAL A 196 -3.34 -5.33 -1.00
N MET A 197 -4.20 -5.97 -0.24
CA MET A 197 -4.47 -5.62 1.16
C MET A 197 -4.01 -6.75 2.08
N VAL A 198 -3.20 -6.41 3.07
CA VAL A 198 -2.96 -7.27 4.23
C VAL A 198 -4.02 -6.98 5.28
N THR A 199 -4.67 -8.00 5.79
CA THR A 199 -5.63 -7.87 6.89
C THR A 199 -5.74 -9.17 7.69
N HIS A 200 -6.09 -9.04 8.98
CA HIS A 200 -6.51 -10.17 9.82
C HIS A 200 -8.05 -10.23 9.97
N ASN A 201 -8.78 -9.29 9.38
CA ASN A 201 -10.23 -9.23 9.43
C ASN A 201 -10.87 -10.04 8.30
N GLU A 202 -11.48 -11.19 8.65
CA GLU A 202 -12.15 -12.10 7.72
C GLU A 202 -13.31 -11.42 6.96
N GLU A 203 -14.09 -10.56 7.61
CA GLU A 203 -15.22 -9.88 6.97
C GLU A 203 -14.76 -8.96 5.84
N GLN A 204 -13.66 -8.22 6.07
CA GLN A 204 -13.07 -7.36 5.03
C GLN A 204 -12.42 -8.16 3.92
N ALA A 205 -11.71 -9.23 4.26
CA ALA A 205 -11.08 -10.10 3.26
C ALA A 205 -12.12 -10.74 2.32
N ARG A 206 -13.28 -11.16 2.83
CA ARG A 206 -14.37 -11.74 2.01
C ARG A 206 -15.00 -10.73 1.03
N GLN A 207 -14.77 -9.44 1.21
CA GLN A 207 -15.24 -8.40 0.29
C GLN A 207 -14.31 -8.22 -0.92
N THR A 208 -13.13 -8.85 -0.93
CA THR A 208 -12.16 -8.76 -2.01
C THR A 208 -12.34 -9.89 -3.05
N SER A 209 -11.66 -9.77 -4.19
CA SER A 209 -11.83 -10.74 -5.30
C SER A 209 -11.26 -12.11 -4.97
N ARG A 210 -10.18 -12.16 -4.18
CA ARG A 210 -9.48 -13.39 -3.80
C ARG A 210 -8.77 -13.21 -2.47
N ILE A 211 -8.67 -14.29 -1.71
CA ILE A 211 -7.92 -14.36 -0.46
C ILE A 211 -6.76 -15.34 -0.64
N VAL A 212 -5.57 -14.91 -0.24
CA VAL A 212 -4.37 -15.76 -0.10
C VAL A 212 -4.01 -15.84 1.37
N ARG A 213 -3.76 -17.04 1.87
CA ARG A 213 -3.40 -17.23 3.26
C ARG A 213 -1.91 -17.50 3.40
N ILE A 214 -1.29 -16.85 4.38
CA ILE A 214 0.12 -17.04 4.74
C ILE A 214 0.16 -17.61 6.16
N PHE A 215 0.92 -18.67 6.33
CA PHE A 215 1.20 -19.28 7.63
C PHE A 215 2.67 -19.62 7.73
N ASP A 216 3.35 -19.17 8.78
CA ASP A 216 4.80 -19.38 9.02
C ASP A 216 5.67 -19.13 7.78
N GLY A 217 5.42 -18.00 7.10
CA GLY A 217 6.17 -17.59 5.93
C GLY A 217 5.83 -18.33 4.63
N ARG A 218 4.88 -19.25 4.63
CA ARG A 218 4.46 -20.06 3.46
C ARG A 218 3.05 -19.71 3.03
N GLN A 219 2.80 -19.79 1.74
CA GLN A 219 1.45 -19.73 1.21
C GLN A 219 0.76 -21.07 1.50
N VAL A 220 -0.42 -20.99 2.13
CA VAL A 220 -1.32 -22.13 2.35
C VAL A 220 -2.57 -21.97 1.49
N GLU A 221 -3.15 -23.09 1.09
CA GLU A 221 -4.37 -23.12 0.27
C GLU A 221 -5.60 -22.59 1.02
#